data_6a86f97df1c67b63f5c5a13bf3a69e72
#
_entry.id   6a86f97df1c67b63f5c5a13bf3a69e72
#
_cell.length_a   1.000
_cell.length_b   1.000
_cell.length_c   1.000
_cell.angle_alpha   90.00
_cell.angle_beta   90.00
_cell.angle_gamma   90.00
#
_symmetry.space_group_name_H-M   'P 1'
#
loop_
_entity.id
_entity.type
_entity.pdbx_description
1 polymer ?
#
loop_
_entity_poly.entity_id
_entity_poly.type
_entity_poly.pdbx_seq_one_letter_code
_entity_poly.pdbx_strand_id
1 'polypeptide(L)'
;TLICGVDEAGRGPLAGPVVAAAVILGKHFPAHLLKDSKKLAPKQRTMLETLIKEQAAGWTVAIVSHRRIDEINILQATLEAMHNAVSQLQKNHPITKALIDGNRSPILSCETETIVKGDDSIPEIMAASILAKVERDRIMVAYDEQWPMYRFAEHKGYPTKAHKEALKQYGPSPIHRLSFRY
;
A
#
# COMPACT_ATOMS: atom_id res chain seq x y z
N THR A 1 9.15 23.30 -7.04
CA THR A 1 7.97 22.43 -7.11
C THR A 1 8.28 21.11 -6.41
N LEU A 2 7.45 20.72 -5.44
CA LEU A 2 7.62 19.50 -4.68
C LEU A 2 6.50 18.52 -5.03
N ILE A 3 6.89 17.37 -5.58
CA ILE A 3 5.95 16.35 -6.08
C ILE A 3 6.09 15.09 -5.24
N CYS A 4 4.96 14.49 -4.85
CA CYS A 4 4.96 13.16 -4.26
C CYS A 4 4.24 12.16 -5.17
N GLY A 5 4.64 10.89 -5.08
CA GLY A 5 3.91 9.78 -5.68
C GLY A 5 3.12 9.04 -4.60
N VAL A 6 1.97 8.50 -4.96
CA VAL A 6 1.06 7.82 -4.03
C VAL A 6 0.57 6.52 -4.65
N ASP A 7 0.60 5.45 -3.87
CA ASP A 7 0.08 4.15 -4.29
C ASP A 7 -0.39 3.36 -3.06
N GLU A 8 -1.12 2.29 -3.29
CA GLU A 8 -1.64 1.43 -2.23
C GLU A 8 -1.31 -0.04 -2.46
N ALA A 9 -1.48 -0.83 -1.41
CA ALA A 9 -1.47 -2.29 -1.43
C ALA A 9 -2.62 -2.81 -0.59
N GLY A 10 -3.25 -3.90 -1.03
CA GLY A 10 -4.25 -4.58 -0.22
C GLY A 10 -5.69 -4.29 -0.55
N ARG A 11 -6.04 -3.94 -1.80
CA ARG A 11 -7.44 -3.77 -2.20
C ARG A 11 -8.16 -5.10 -2.40
N GLY A 12 -7.49 -6.07 -3.01
CA GLY A 12 -8.09 -7.37 -3.36
C GLY A 12 -8.20 -8.42 -2.28
N PRO A 13 -7.37 -8.42 -1.22
CA PRO A 13 -7.44 -9.43 -0.17
C PRO A 13 -8.78 -9.52 0.54
N LEU A 14 -9.07 -10.70 1.09
CA LEU A 14 -10.27 -10.96 1.90
C LEU A 14 -10.07 -10.63 3.38
N ALA A 15 -8.84 -10.32 3.77
CA ALA A 15 -8.46 -10.08 5.16
C ALA A 15 -7.38 -9.01 5.25
N GLY A 16 -7.32 -8.34 6.39
CA GLY A 16 -6.30 -7.36 6.71
C GLY A 16 -6.58 -5.96 6.18
N PRO A 17 -5.64 -5.03 6.41
CA PRO A 17 -5.83 -3.62 6.07
C PRO A 17 -5.56 -3.32 4.60
N VAL A 18 -5.94 -2.13 4.16
CA VAL A 18 -5.37 -1.47 2.99
C VAL A 18 -4.31 -0.50 3.47
N VAL A 19 -3.20 -0.43 2.76
CA VAL A 19 -2.03 0.39 3.13
C VAL A 19 -1.70 1.30 1.95
N ALA A 20 -1.53 2.58 2.20
CA ALA A 20 -1.09 3.55 1.20
C ALA A 20 0.22 4.19 1.63
N ALA A 21 1.01 4.62 0.65
CA ALA A 21 2.25 5.34 0.90
C ALA A 21 2.33 6.58 0.01
N ALA A 22 3.05 7.59 0.48
CA ALA A 22 3.36 8.79 -0.27
C ALA A 22 4.87 9.04 -0.17
N VAL A 23 5.52 9.32 -1.30
CA VAL A 23 6.98 9.46 -1.35
C VAL A 23 7.38 10.68 -2.18
N ILE A 24 8.31 11.46 -1.64
CA ILE A 24 9.04 12.51 -2.36
C ILE A 24 10.46 11.99 -2.55
N LEU A 25 10.85 11.66 -3.77
CA LEU A 25 12.19 11.09 -4.01
C LEU A 25 13.32 12.12 -3.90
N GLY A 26 13.12 13.31 -4.47
CA GLY A 26 14.18 14.29 -4.55
C GLY A 26 15.12 14.04 -5.73
N LYS A 27 16.02 15.02 -5.97
CA LYS A 27 16.88 15.04 -7.18
C LYS A 27 17.97 13.99 -7.18
N HIS A 28 18.44 13.57 -6.01
CA HIS A 28 19.62 12.70 -5.89
C HIS A 28 19.28 11.22 -5.68
N PHE A 29 18.00 10.87 -5.64
CA PHE A 29 17.61 9.47 -5.49
C PHE A 29 17.93 8.67 -6.76
N PRO A 30 18.55 7.47 -6.62
CA PRO A 30 18.88 6.65 -7.79
C PRO A 30 17.65 5.94 -8.36
N ALA A 31 16.82 6.68 -9.08
CA ALA A 31 15.51 6.22 -9.56
C ALA A 31 15.58 4.99 -10.46
N HIS A 32 16.72 4.75 -11.13
CA HIS A 32 16.90 3.57 -11.98
C HIS A 32 16.78 2.25 -11.20
N LEU A 33 17.05 2.27 -9.90
CA LEU A 33 16.92 1.07 -9.05
C LEU A 33 15.45 0.65 -8.83
N LEU A 34 14.51 1.53 -9.10
CA LEU A 34 13.07 1.26 -8.94
C LEU A 34 12.47 0.55 -10.16
N LYS A 35 13.16 0.58 -11.29
CA LYS A 35 12.69 -0.03 -12.52
C LYS A 35 12.53 -1.55 -12.31
N ASP A 36 11.43 -2.09 -12.84
CA ASP A 36 11.10 -3.52 -12.74
C ASP A 36 10.99 -4.06 -11.28
N SER A 37 10.74 -3.17 -10.30
CA SER A 37 10.65 -3.56 -8.89
C SER A 37 9.57 -4.59 -8.61
N LYS A 38 8.51 -4.67 -9.43
CA LYS A 38 7.46 -5.69 -9.30
C LYS A 38 7.95 -7.11 -9.52
N LYS A 39 9.06 -7.28 -10.23
CA LYS A 39 9.67 -8.58 -10.51
C LYS A 39 10.62 -9.04 -9.40
N LEU A 40 10.86 -8.19 -8.40
CA LEU A 40 11.81 -8.49 -7.33
C LEU A 40 11.22 -9.50 -6.33
N ALA A 41 12.12 -10.32 -5.77
CA ALA A 41 11.79 -11.18 -4.65
C ALA A 41 11.51 -10.34 -3.38
N PRO A 42 10.75 -10.87 -2.40
CA PRO A 42 10.45 -10.12 -1.18
C PRO A 42 11.67 -9.53 -0.47
N LYS A 43 12.77 -10.27 -0.41
CA LYS A 43 14.02 -9.79 0.22
C LYS A 43 14.57 -8.56 -0.49
N GLN A 44 14.55 -8.56 -1.83
CA GLN A 44 15.04 -7.44 -2.63
C GLN A 44 14.13 -6.21 -2.48
N ARG A 45 12.81 -6.40 -2.37
CA ARG A 45 11.87 -5.31 -2.10
C ARG A 45 12.12 -4.69 -0.73
N THR A 46 12.42 -5.51 0.29
CA THR A 46 12.76 -5.01 1.63
C THR A 46 14.04 -4.17 1.61
N MET A 47 15.03 -4.55 0.79
CA MET A 47 16.24 -3.76 0.62
C MET A 47 15.95 -2.41 -0.04
N LEU A 48 15.06 -2.37 -1.05
CA LEU A 48 14.63 -1.11 -1.66
C LEU A 48 13.83 -0.25 -0.69
N GLU A 49 13.00 -0.85 0.15
CA GLU A 49 12.29 -0.11 1.20
C GLU A 49 13.27 0.64 2.09
N THR A 50 14.33 -0.03 2.53
CA THR A 50 15.37 0.59 3.37
C THR A 50 16.03 1.75 2.64
N LEU A 51 16.38 1.57 1.38
CA LEU A 51 17.01 2.61 0.56
C LEU A 51 16.09 3.82 0.40
N ILE A 52 14.81 3.59 0.10
CA ILE A 52 13.82 4.67 -0.05
C ILE A 52 13.71 5.45 1.26
N LYS A 53 13.56 4.76 2.38
CA LYS A 53 13.41 5.41 3.69
C LYS A 53 14.63 6.21 4.10
N GLU A 54 15.83 5.77 3.72
CA GLU A 54 17.08 6.47 4.03
C GLU A 54 17.36 7.65 3.09
N GLN A 55 17.04 7.52 1.79
CA GLN A 55 17.50 8.47 0.77
C GLN A 55 16.42 9.34 0.14
N ALA A 56 15.15 8.99 0.26
CA ALA A 56 14.08 9.84 -0.23
C ALA A 56 14.00 11.14 0.57
N ALA A 57 13.56 12.22 -0.08
CA ALA A 57 13.40 13.52 0.60
C ALA A 57 12.31 13.46 1.68
N GLY A 58 11.28 12.64 1.47
CA GLY A 58 10.22 12.39 2.46
C GLY A 58 9.40 11.18 2.09
N TRP A 59 8.81 10.55 3.09
CA TRP A 59 7.93 9.40 2.88
C TRP A 59 6.98 9.24 4.06
N THR A 60 5.81 8.68 3.79
CA THR A 60 4.82 8.30 4.80
C THR A 60 4.12 7.02 4.39
N VAL A 61 3.61 6.30 5.39
CA VAL A 61 2.76 5.12 5.19
C VAL A 61 1.53 5.27 6.08
N ALA A 62 0.35 5.02 5.53
CA ALA A 62 -0.91 5.08 6.27
C ALA A 62 -1.66 3.76 6.13
N ILE A 63 -2.26 3.32 7.22
CA ILE A 63 -2.95 2.04 7.32
C ILE A 63 -4.42 2.29 7.64
N VAL A 64 -5.34 1.69 6.87
CA VAL A 64 -6.77 1.71 7.16
C VAL A 64 -7.23 0.28 7.41
N SER A 65 -7.87 0.05 8.56
CA SER A 65 -8.18 -1.29 9.05
C SER A 65 -9.26 -2.00 8.24
N HIS A 66 -9.31 -3.33 8.41
CA HIS A 66 -10.38 -4.16 7.86
C HIS A 66 -11.78 -3.71 8.36
N ARG A 67 -11.87 -3.22 9.60
CA ARG A 67 -13.14 -2.71 10.14
C ARG A 67 -13.60 -1.47 9.39
N ARG A 68 -12.67 -0.55 9.14
CA ARG A 68 -12.98 0.67 8.40
C ARG A 68 -13.38 0.34 6.96
N ILE A 69 -12.73 -0.65 6.34
CA ILE A 69 -13.12 -1.14 5.02
C ILE A 69 -14.58 -1.61 5.01
N ASP A 70 -15.00 -2.35 6.03
CA ASP A 70 -16.38 -2.81 6.15
C ASP A 70 -17.38 -1.66 6.35
N GLU A 71 -16.96 -0.58 7.01
CA GLU A 71 -17.81 0.60 7.23
C GLU A 71 -18.03 1.44 5.97
N ILE A 72 -16.96 1.66 5.17
CA ILE A 72 -17.01 2.65 4.09
C ILE A 72 -16.73 2.10 2.69
N ASN A 73 -16.50 0.81 2.55
CA ASN A 73 -16.06 0.03 1.40
C ASN A 73 -14.58 0.21 1.04
N ILE A 74 -14.07 -0.66 0.16
CA ILE A 74 -12.64 -0.69 -0.17
C ILE A 74 -12.18 0.54 -0.96
N LEU A 75 -13.01 1.06 -1.85
CA LEU A 75 -12.67 2.27 -2.60
C LEU A 75 -12.46 3.46 -1.66
N GLN A 76 -13.43 3.71 -0.80
CA GLN A 76 -13.36 4.84 0.14
C GLN A 76 -12.25 4.66 1.18
N ALA A 77 -12.02 3.44 1.64
CA ALA A 77 -10.93 3.13 2.56
C ALA A 77 -9.56 3.36 1.90
N THR A 78 -9.41 3.00 0.63
CA THR A 78 -8.19 3.26 -0.14
C THR A 78 -7.93 4.76 -0.27
N LEU A 79 -8.97 5.52 -0.63
CA LEU A 79 -8.86 6.98 -0.74
C LEU A 79 -8.53 7.63 0.60
N GLU A 80 -9.12 7.13 1.69
CA GLU A 80 -8.81 7.60 3.04
C GLU A 80 -7.34 7.34 3.40
N ALA A 81 -6.82 6.15 3.10
CA ALA A 81 -5.41 5.83 3.35
C ALA A 81 -4.48 6.75 2.55
N MET A 82 -4.79 7.00 1.28
CA MET A 82 -4.03 7.91 0.44
C MET A 82 -4.07 9.35 0.97
N HIS A 83 -5.26 9.83 1.37
CA HIS A 83 -5.42 11.14 1.98
C HIS A 83 -4.55 11.26 3.23
N ASN A 84 -4.60 10.28 4.11
CA ASN A 84 -3.84 10.29 5.36
C ASN A 84 -2.33 10.29 5.11
N ALA A 85 -1.86 9.51 4.14
CA ALA A 85 -0.44 9.46 3.79
C ALA A 85 0.06 10.82 3.29
N VAL A 86 -0.66 11.44 2.35
CA VAL A 86 -0.28 12.74 1.80
C VAL A 86 -0.38 13.84 2.85
N SER A 87 -1.47 13.88 3.61
CA SER A 87 -1.67 14.89 4.67
C SER A 87 -0.57 14.86 5.72
N GLN A 88 -0.13 13.67 6.09
CA GLN A 88 0.96 13.50 7.04
C GLN A 88 2.29 13.99 6.45
N LEU A 89 2.55 13.68 5.18
CA LEU A 89 3.76 14.13 4.49
C LEU A 89 3.78 15.65 4.35
N GLN A 90 2.62 16.27 4.13
CA GLN A 90 2.46 17.73 4.01
C GLN A 90 2.81 18.50 5.29
N LYS A 91 2.77 17.85 6.44
CA LYS A 91 3.13 18.53 7.71
C LYS A 91 4.56 19.04 7.71
N ASN A 92 5.46 18.36 7.04
CA ASN A 92 6.88 18.69 7.00
C ASN A 92 7.41 19.05 5.61
N HIS A 93 6.56 18.95 4.58
CA HIS A 93 6.96 19.16 3.18
C HIS A 93 5.88 19.93 2.43
N PRO A 94 6.18 21.08 1.82
CA PRO A 94 5.19 21.87 1.07
C PRO A 94 4.92 21.23 -0.31
N ILE A 95 4.14 20.17 -0.34
CA ILE A 95 3.81 19.43 -1.56
C ILE A 95 2.91 20.29 -2.44
N THR A 96 3.30 20.49 -3.69
CA THR A 96 2.52 21.24 -4.66
C THR A 96 1.66 20.33 -5.54
N LYS A 97 2.07 19.08 -5.75
CA LYS A 97 1.36 18.14 -6.58
C LYS A 97 1.54 16.70 -6.11
N ALA A 98 0.45 15.94 -6.08
CA ALA A 98 0.47 14.51 -5.80
C ALA A 98 0.12 13.72 -7.07
N LEU A 99 0.97 12.77 -7.44
CA LEU A 99 0.75 11.85 -8.55
C LEU A 99 0.19 10.56 -7.96
N ILE A 100 -1.04 10.22 -8.34
CA ILE A 100 -1.78 9.09 -7.74
C ILE A 100 -1.84 7.94 -8.74
N ASP A 101 -1.43 6.75 -8.32
CA ASP A 101 -1.61 5.56 -9.14
C ASP A 101 -3.09 5.25 -9.31
N GLY A 102 -3.52 4.99 -10.55
CA GLY A 102 -4.87 4.59 -10.86
C GLY A 102 -5.71 5.69 -11.50
N ASN A 103 -7.03 5.61 -11.31
CA ASN A 103 -8.00 6.51 -11.95
C ASN A 103 -8.89 7.26 -10.94
N ARG A 104 -8.61 7.13 -9.65
CA ARG A 104 -9.34 7.80 -8.57
C ARG A 104 -8.37 8.52 -7.65
N SER A 105 -8.77 9.68 -7.16
CA SER A 105 -7.94 10.51 -6.30
C SER A 105 -8.69 10.90 -5.03
N PRO A 106 -8.01 10.91 -3.87
CA PRO A 106 -8.59 11.54 -2.68
C PRO A 106 -8.68 13.06 -2.87
N ILE A 107 -9.49 13.70 -2.03
CA ILE A 107 -9.55 15.18 -2.00
C ILE A 107 -8.36 15.65 -1.15
N LEU A 108 -7.46 16.42 -1.78
CA LEU A 108 -6.24 16.92 -1.15
C LEU A 108 -6.18 18.44 -1.25
N SER A 109 -5.37 19.06 -0.40
CA SER A 109 -5.13 20.50 -0.43
C SER A 109 -4.12 20.93 -1.51
N CYS A 110 -3.48 19.98 -2.18
CA CYS A 110 -2.57 20.22 -3.30
C CYS A 110 -3.21 19.78 -4.62
N GLU A 111 -2.57 20.14 -5.74
CA GLU A 111 -2.95 19.63 -7.05
C GLU A 111 -2.79 18.11 -7.09
N THR A 112 -3.69 17.41 -7.78
CA THR A 112 -3.64 15.96 -7.94
C THR A 112 -3.71 15.57 -9.41
N GLU A 113 -2.98 14.51 -9.78
CA GLU A 113 -3.05 13.93 -11.10
C GLU A 113 -3.10 12.41 -10.96
N THR A 114 -4.13 11.79 -11.51
CA THR A 114 -4.22 10.32 -11.54
C THR A 114 -3.51 9.79 -12.78
N ILE A 115 -2.73 8.73 -12.58
CA ILE A 115 -1.93 8.13 -13.65
C ILE A 115 -2.18 6.62 -13.66
N VAL A 116 -2.88 6.14 -14.68
CA VAL A 116 -3.14 4.71 -14.84
C VAL A 116 -1.80 4.00 -15.03
N LYS A 117 -1.56 2.95 -14.25
CA LYS A 117 -0.30 2.22 -14.24
C LYS A 117 0.92 3.10 -13.93
N GLY A 118 0.72 4.12 -13.09
CA GLY A 118 1.81 4.99 -12.66
C GLY A 118 2.93 4.24 -11.96
N ASP A 119 2.59 3.14 -11.29
CA ASP A 119 3.56 2.26 -10.63
C ASP A 119 4.50 1.52 -11.61
N ASP A 120 4.23 1.57 -12.92
CA ASP A 120 5.11 1.05 -13.96
C ASP A 120 5.99 2.14 -14.59
N SER A 121 5.65 3.42 -14.44
CA SER A 121 6.25 4.51 -15.21
C SER A 121 6.78 5.70 -14.42
N ILE A 122 6.23 5.96 -13.23
CA ILE A 122 6.57 7.14 -12.43
C ILE A 122 7.41 6.72 -11.21
N PRO A 123 8.67 7.16 -11.10
CA PRO A 123 9.55 6.74 -10.01
C PRO A 123 8.98 6.99 -8.61
N GLU A 124 8.35 8.14 -8.38
CA GLU A 124 7.75 8.47 -7.09
C GLU A 124 6.62 7.50 -6.74
N ILE A 125 5.82 7.10 -7.73
CA ILE A 125 4.75 6.10 -7.53
C ILE A 125 5.35 4.71 -7.33
N MET A 126 6.39 4.34 -8.07
CA MET A 126 7.10 3.07 -7.87
C MET A 126 7.60 2.94 -6.43
N ALA A 127 8.21 3.99 -5.90
CA ALA A 127 8.70 4.00 -4.52
C ALA A 127 7.55 3.84 -3.53
N ALA A 128 6.45 4.56 -3.72
CA ALA A 128 5.25 4.43 -2.89
C ALA A 128 4.69 3.00 -2.93
N SER A 129 4.65 2.39 -4.12
CA SER A 129 4.20 1.01 -4.30
C SER A 129 5.04 0.04 -3.46
N ILE A 130 6.36 0.19 -3.47
CA ILE A 130 7.27 -0.65 -2.68
C ILE A 130 6.98 -0.49 -1.19
N LEU A 131 6.89 0.74 -0.69
CA LEU A 131 6.62 0.99 0.73
C LEU A 131 5.29 0.41 1.18
N ALA A 132 4.23 0.60 0.40
CA ALA A 132 2.92 0.07 0.71
C ALA A 132 2.92 -1.47 0.72
N LYS A 133 3.51 -2.08 -0.29
CA LYS A 133 3.58 -3.55 -0.43
C LYS A 133 4.37 -4.19 0.71
N VAL A 134 5.56 -3.69 0.99
CA VAL A 134 6.43 -4.28 2.02
C VAL A 134 5.79 -4.14 3.40
N GLU A 135 5.21 -2.98 3.72
CA GLU A 135 4.54 -2.78 5.00
C GLU A 135 3.33 -3.72 5.16
N ARG A 136 2.51 -3.82 4.13
CA ARG A 136 1.34 -4.71 4.20
C ARG A 136 1.75 -6.18 4.35
N ASP A 137 2.74 -6.62 3.59
CA ASP A 137 3.24 -8.00 3.71
C ASP A 137 3.74 -8.29 5.14
N ARG A 138 4.45 -7.33 5.74
CA ARG A 138 4.94 -7.44 7.13
C ARG A 138 3.78 -7.61 8.12
N ILE A 139 2.70 -6.83 7.94
CA ILE A 139 1.50 -6.93 8.76
C ILE A 139 0.87 -8.31 8.64
N MET A 140 0.73 -8.82 7.41
CA MET A 140 0.11 -10.12 7.18
C MET A 140 0.95 -11.29 7.70
N VAL A 141 2.28 -11.18 7.63
CA VAL A 141 3.18 -12.18 8.24
C VAL A 141 3.00 -12.19 9.76
N ALA A 142 2.86 -11.03 10.39
CA ALA A 142 2.60 -10.96 11.83
C ALA A 142 1.25 -11.60 12.20
N TYR A 143 0.22 -11.42 11.39
CA TYR A 143 -1.06 -12.08 11.60
C TYR A 143 -1.00 -13.60 11.43
N ASP A 144 -0.11 -14.10 10.59
CA ASP A 144 0.10 -15.53 10.43
C ASP A 144 0.51 -16.20 11.76
N GLU A 145 1.29 -15.51 12.57
CA GLU A 145 1.68 -16.00 13.89
C GLU A 145 0.50 -16.17 14.84
N GLN A 146 -0.50 -15.29 14.73
CA GLN A 146 -1.70 -15.34 15.57
C GLN A 146 -2.72 -16.37 15.09
N TRP A 147 -2.86 -16.54 13.78
CA TRP A 147 -3.84 -17.45 13.17
C TRP A 147 -3.21 -18.27 12.06
N PRO A 148 -2.26 -19.19 12.41
CA PRO A 148 -1.49 -19.92 11.41
C PRO A 148 -2.32 -20.82 10.49
N MET A 149 -3.54 -21.19 10.90
CA MET A 149 -4.41 -22.05 10.09
C MET A 149 -4.83 -21.41 8.77
N TYR A 150 -4.79 -20.06 8.65
CA TYR A 150 -5.16 -19.36 7.41
C TYR A 150 -3.99 -19.22 6.44
N ARG A 151 -2.75 -19.32 6.90
CA ARG A 151 -1.53 -19.21 6.07
C ARG A 151 -1.34 -17.81 5.47
N PHE A 152 -1.61 -16.76 6.25
CA PHE A 152 -1.46 -15.37 5.82
C PHE A 152 -0.06 -15.00 5.35
N ALA A 153 0.98 -15.64 5.88
CA ALA A 153 2.36 -15.39 5.43
C ALA A 153 2.58 -15.79 3.97
N GLU A 154 1.80 -16.75 3.47
CA GLU A 154 1.93 -17.21 2.09
C GLU A 154 1.13 -16.32 1.13
N HIS A 155 -0.17 -16.19 1.32
CA HIS A 155 -1.06 -15.50 0.37
C HIS A 155 -1.38 -14.05 0.74
N LYS A 156 -0.96 -13.57 1.90
CA LYS A 156 -1.15 -12.20 2.37
C LYS A 156 -2.63 -11.75 2.41
N GLY A 157 -3.54 -12.72 2.52
CA GLY A 157 -4.98 -12.46 2.56
C GLY A 157 -5.68 -12.52 1.22
N TYR A 158 -4.97 -12.68 0.11
CA TYR A 158 -5.56 -12.77 -1.21
C TYR A 158 -6.41 -14.05 -1.36
N PRO A 159 -7.43 -14.04 -2.26
CA PRO A 159 -8.39 -15.14 -2.37
C PRO A 159 -7.85 -16.34 -3.14
N THR A 160 -6.77 -16.92 -2.65
CA THR A 160 -6.24 -18.16 -3.20
C THR A 160 -7.13 -19.34 -2.81
N LYS A 161 -6.94 -20.48 -3.47
CA LYS A 161 -7.64 -21.72 -3.13
C LYS A 161 -7.43 -22.08 -1.65
N ALA A 162 -6.18 -22.02 -1.18
CA ALA A 162 -5.84 -22.33 0.22
C ALA A 162 -6.56 -21.39 1.21
N HIS A 163 -6.63 -20.09 0.90
CA HIS A 163 -7.32 -19.13 1.76
C HIS A 163 -8.83 -19.42 1.82
N LYS A 164 -9.44 -19.69 0.67
CA LYS A 164 -10.87 -20.02 0.60
C LYS A 164 -11.19 -21.34 1.31
N GLU A 165 -10.34 -22.34 1.20
CA GLU A 165 -10.50 -23.60 1.91
C GLU A 165 -10.42 -23.41 3.43
N ALA A 166 -9.47 -22.59 3.89
CA ALA A 166 -9.34 -22.28 5.32
C ALA A 166 -10.60 -21.54 5.84
N LEU A 167 -11.16 -20.64 5.05
CA LEU A 167 -12.43 -19.96 5.40
C LEU A 167 -13.60 -20.94 5.52
N LYS A 168 -13.69 -21.92 4.63
CA LYS A 168 -14.72 -22.96 4.73
C LYS A 168 -14.56 -23.80 5.99
N GLN A 169 -13.33 -24.12 6.35
CA GLN A 169 -13.03 -24.98 7.49
C GLN A 169 -13.16 -24.27 8.83
N TYR A 170 -12.65 -23.04 8.94
CA TYR A 170 -12.52 -22.32 10.21
C TYR A 170 -13.43 -21.12 10.35
N GLY A 171 -14.11 -20.70 9.28
CA GLY A 171 -14.86 -19.44 9.24
C GLY A 171 -13.91 -18.22 9.22
N PRO A 172 -14.44 -17.01 9.26
CA PRO A 172 -13.61 -15.80 9.23
C PRO A 172 -12.85 -15.61 10.55
N SER A 173 -11.61 -15.15 10.45
CA SER A 173 -10.81 -14.70 11.60
C SER A 173 -11.24 -13.29 12.02
N PRO A 174 -10.70 -12.78 13.16
CA PRO A 174 -10.98 -11.40 13.59
C PRO A 174 -10.53 -10.32 12.61
N ILE A 175 -9.66 -10.63 11.65
CA ILE A 175 -9.17 -9.64 10.68
C ILE A 175 -9.75 -9.81 9.27
N HIS A 176 -10.69 -10.71 9.07
CA HIS A 176 -11.36 -10.86 7.77
C HIS A 176 -12.32 -9.70 7.52
N ARG A 177 -12.45 -9.36 6.24
CA ARG A 177 -13.34 -8.30 5.76
C ARG A 177 -14.73 -8.91 5.57
N LEU A 178 -15.62 -8.68 6.52
CA LEU A 178 -16.93 -9.33 6.53
C LEU A 178 -17.85 -8.86 5.40
N SER A 179 -17.57 -7.67 4.83
CA SER A 179 -18.29 -7.13 3.68
C SER A 179 -17.88 -7.76 2.35
N PHE A 180 -16.77 -8.47 2.30
CA PHE A 180 -16.30 -9.14 1.10
C PHE A 180 -16.97 -10.51 0.96
N ARG A 181 -17.20 -10.91 -0.29
CA ARG A 181 -17.70 -12.26 -0.60
C ARG A 181 -16.53 -13.21 -0.84
N TYR A 182 -16.64 -14.40 -0.30
CA TYR A 182 -15.65 -15.44 -0.48
C TYR A 182 -16.25 -16.84 -0.57
#